data_8073434e2a2626a665d5ae2e6e90bf90
#
_entry.id   8073434e2a2626a665d5ae2e6e90bf90
#
_cell.length_a   1.000
_cell.length_b   1.000
_cell.length_c   1.000
_cell.angle_alpha   90.00
_cell.angle_beta   90.00
_cell.angle_gamma   90.00
#
_symmetry.space_group_name_H-M   'P 1'
#
loop_
_entity.id
_entity.type
_entity.pdbx_description
1 polymer ?
#
loop_
_entity_poly.entity_id
_entity_poly.type
_entity_poly.pdbx_seq_one_letter_code
_entity_poly.pdbx_strand_id
1 'polypeptide(L)'
;KSSDEASDWAPAMTPLAWRFARQCWPGPLAMVLQDNHPDGLVHQLPASIQPHVLCDDRIRLRAPGHRMLQDCMRLFAGPVVLAEPGGSTKPPKTVADLMKRCEQNEKSMLFIDDGMQSIQEPVSTIEIQNTGFRVIRGNTFSKEELQDVARLTVLFVCTGNTCRSPMAEALFRKKIAQKL
;
A
#
# COMPACT_ATOMS: atom_id res chain seq x y z
N LYS A 1 0.12 9.45 5.36
CA LYS A 1 1.54 9.70 5.72
C LYS A 1 2.14 8.48 6.42
N SER A 2 1.33 7.75 7.20
CA SER A 2 1.70 6.53 7.89
C SER A 2 0.69 5.41 7.60
N SER A 3 0.99 4.18 8.06
CA SER A 3 0.02 3.08 8.01
C SER A 3 -1.26 3.38 8.78
N ASP A 4 -1.14 4.11 9.90
CA ASP A 4 -2.28 4.37 10.80
C ASP A 4 -3.31 5.32 10.18
N GLU A 5 -2.86 6.29 9.37
CA GLU A 5 -3.77 7.20 8.64
C GLU A 5 -4.57 6.49 7.52
N ALA A 6 -4.19 5.27 7.15
CA ALA A 6 -4.91 4.54 6.11
C ALA A 6 -6.34 4.17 6.52
N SER A 7 -6.61 3.99 7.82
CA SER A 7 -7.96 3.74 8.33
C SER A 7 -8.92 4.91 8.13
N ASP A 8 -8.40 6.12 8.05
CA ASP A 8 -9.24 7.31 7.80
C ASP A 8 -9.78 7.31 6.37
N TRP A 9 -9.01 6.72 5.43
CA TRP A 9 -9.37 6.61 4.02
C TRP A 9 -10.13 5.34 3.68
N ALA A 10 -9.82 4.25 4.38
CA ALA A 10 -10.44 2.94 4.23
C ALA A 10 -10.75 2.34 5.62
N PRO A 11 -11.83 2.79 6.31
CA PRO A 11 -12.14 2.37 7.68
C PRO A 11 -12.33 0.85 7.84
N ALA A 12 -12.78 0.17 6.79
CA ALA A 12 -13.01 -1.26 6.79
C ALA A 12 -11.80 -2.10 6.32
N MET A 13 -10.58 -1.64 6.57
CA MET A 13 -9.37 -2.41 6.26
C MET A 13 -9.37 -3.78 6.93
N THR A 14 -9.15 -4.83 6.13
CA THR A 14 -9.04 -6.20 6.64
C THR A 14 -7.75 -6.41 7.45
N PRO A 15 -7.68 -7.43 8.33
CA PRO A 15 -6.43 -7.78 9.02
C PRO A 15 -5.26 -8.04 8.06
N LEU A 16 -5.53 -8.55 6.87
CA LEU A 16 -4.53 -8.74 5.82
C LEU A 16 -3.99 -7.40 5.29
N ALA A 17 -4.88 -6.45 4.99
CA ALA A 17 -4.50 -5.10 4.55
C ALA A 17 -3.64 -4.40 5.61
N TRP A 18 -4.01 -4.52 6.89
CA TRP A 18 -3.21 -4.00 8.01
C TRP A 18 -1.82 -4.62 8.10
N ARG A 19 -1.67 -5.93 7.85
CA ARG A 19 -0.33 -6.57 7.83
C ARG A 19 0.55 -5.96 6.73
N PHE A 20 0.02 -5.83 5.52
CA PHE A 20 0.75 -5.19 4.42
C PHE A 20 1.09 -3.73 4.75
N ALA A 21 0.14 -2.96 5.27
CA ALA A 21 0.39 -1.57 5.64
C ALA A 21 1.52 -1.44 6.67
N ARG A 22 1.51 -2.26 7.72
CA ARG A 22 2.52 -2.19 8.79
C ARG A 22 3.91 -2.68 8.38
N GLN A 23 4.00 -3.63 7.45
CA GLN A 23 5.27 -4.21 7.03
C GLN A 23 5.88 -3.54 5.80
N CYS A 24 5.05 -2.99 4.91
CA CYS A 24 5.50 -2.46 3.63
C CYS A 24 5.42 -0.93 3.53
N TRP A 25 4.81 -0.26 4.50
CA TRP A 25 4.69 1.20 4.52
C TRP A 25 5.46 1.82 5.70
N PRO A 26 6.13 2.95 5.45
CA PRO A 26 6.32 3.65 4.17
C PRO A 26 7.19 2.85 3.20
N GLY A 27 6.76 2.77 1.91
CA GLY A 27 7.51 1.96 0.95
C GLY A 27 6.93 1.90 -0.45
N PRO A 28 7.51 1.02 -1.29
CA PRO A 28 7.15 0.89 -2.70
C PRO A 28 5.97 -0.08 -2.93
N LEU A 29 5.00 -0.11 -2.03
CA LEU A 29 3.77 -0.88 -2.16
C LEU A 29 2.57 0.04 -2.26
N ALA A 30 1.73 -0.17 -3.27
CA ALA A 30 0.39 0.40 -3.36
C ALA A 30 -0.65 -0.70 -3.12
N MET A 31 -1.68 -0.40 -2.35
CA MET A 31 -2.80 -1.30 -2.11
C MET A 31 -4.08 -0.76 -2.72
N VAL A 32 -4.81 -1.62 -3.41
CA VAL A 32 -6.17 -1.38 -3.86
C VAL A 32 -7.11 -2.05 -2.87
N LEU A 33 -7.93 -1.26 -2.21
CA LEU A 33 -8.84 -1.67 -1.16
C LEU A 33 -10.28 -1.42 -1.61
N GLN A 34 -11.19 -2.29 -1.17
CA GLN A 34 -12.62 -2.05 -1.37
C GLN A 34 -13.04 -0.84 -0.53
N ASP A 35 -13.70 0.12 -1.18
CA ASP A 35 -14.36 1.24 -0.51
C ASP A 35 -15.79 0.82 -0.16
N ASN A 36 -15.98 0.35 1.06
CA ASN A 36 -17.26 -0.21 1.53
C ASN A 36 -17.74 0.44 2.83
N HIS A 37 -17.19 1.60 3.18
CA HIS A 37 -17.56 2.31 4.41
C HIS A 37 -17.86 3.80 4.14
N PRO A 38 -19.06 4.29 4.48
CA PRO A 38 -19.47 5.66 4.17
C PRO A 38 -18.66 6.75 4.89
N ASP A 39 -18.01 6.40 6.01
CA ASP A 39 -17.21 7.35 6.80
C ASP A 39 -15.78 7.52 6.30
N GLY A 40 -15.41 6.87 5.19
CA GLY A 40 -14.09 7.06 4.58
C GLY A 40 -13.88 8.51 4.14
N LEU A 41 -12.71 9.09 4.43
CA LEU A 41 -12.39 10.48 4.03
C LEU A 41 -12.49 10.72 2.52
N VAL A 42 -12.43 9.68 1.70
CA VAL A 42 -12.62 9.78 0.26
C VAL A 42 -13.97 10.39 -0.12
N HIS A 43 -15.03 10.13 0.68
CA HIS A 43 -16.37 10.66 0.46
C HIS A 43 -16.51 12.14 0.85
N GLN A 44 -15.55 12.67 1.61
CA GLN A 44 -15.48 14.10 1.96
C GLN A 44 -14.74 14.92 0.91
N LEU A 45 -14.11 14.27 -0.07
CA LEU A 45 -13.48 14.98 -1.18
C LEU A 45 -14.55 15.64 -2.07
N PRO A 46 -14.20 16.75 -2.75
CA PRO A 46 -15.08 17.35 -3.76
C PRO A 46 -15.51 16.33 -4.80
N ALA A 47 -16.79 16.40 -5.21
CA ALA A 47 -17.35 15.46 -6.20
C ALA A 47 -16.57 15.42 -7.53
N SER A 48 -15.86 16.51 -7.89
CA SER A 48 -14.99 16.58 -9.06
C SER A 48 -13.69 15.74 -8.91
N ILE A 49 -13.27 15.45 -7.68
CA ILE A 49 -12.03 14.70 -7.39
C ILE A 49 -12.31 13.22 -7.18
N GLN A 50 -13.45 12.87 -6.58
CA GLN A 50 -13.79 11.47 -6.27
C GLN A 50 -13.61 10.50 -7.45
N PRO A 51 -14.05 10.81 -8.70
CA PRO A 51 -13.87 9.91 -9.85
C PRO A 51 -12.40 9.64 -10.24
N HIS A 52 -11.47 10.48 -9.79
CA HIS A 52 -10.04 10.31 -10.05
C HIS A 52 -9.33 9.42 -9.01
N VAL A 53 -9.93 9.23 -7.84
CA VAL A 53 -9.34 8.47 -6.73
C VAL A 53 -10.12 7.20 -6.40
N LEU A 54 -11.41 7.14 -6.77
CA LEU A 54 -12.26 5.96 -6.70
C LEU A 54 -12.46 5.37 -8.09
N CYS A 55 -12.27 4.06 -8.23
CA CYS A 55 -12.55 3.32 -9.45
C CYS A 55 -13.24 2.00 -9.05
N ASP A 56 -14.47 1.77 -9.55
CA ASP A 56 -15.26 0.56 -9.25
C ASP A 56 -15.37 0.28 -7.74
N ASP A 57 -15.73 1.27 -6.95
CA ASP A 57 -15.82 1.21 -5.49
C ASP A 57 -14.50 0.77 -4.81
N ARG A 58 -13.37 1.14 -5.39
CA ARG A 58 -12.04 0.83 -4.86
C ARG A 58 -11.20 2.09 -4.74
N ILE A 59 -10.47 2.16 -3.66
CA ILE A 59 -9.47 3.19 -3.41
C ILE A 59 -8.06 2.62 -3.49
N ARG A 60 -7.16 3.35 -4.16
CA ARG A 60 -5.74 2.99 -4.20
C ARG A 60 -4.95 3.84 -3.23
N LEU A 61 -4.41 3.21 -2.20
CA LEU A 61 -3.63 3.87 -1.16
C LEU A 61 -2.15 3.49 -1.24
N ARG A 62 -1.29 4.44 -0.86
CA ARG A 62 0.14 4.25 -0.71
C ARG A 62 0.70 5.21 0.32
N ALA A 63 1.59 4.73 1.20
CA ALA A 63 2.48 5.57 1.99
C ALA A 63 3.90 5.49 1.39
N PRO A 64 4.34 6.49 0.61
CA PRO A 64 5.63 6.43 -0.07
C PRO A 64 6.79 6.54 0.91
N GLY A 65 7.87 5.75 0.67
CA GLY A 65 9.08 5.74 1.49
C GLY A 65 10.10 6.83 1.12
N HIS A 66 9.82 7.66 0.13
CA HIS A 66 10.72 8.70 -0.35
C HIS A 66 10.79 9.86 0.63
N ARG A 67 11.98 10.15 1.16
CA ARG A 67 12.19 11.13 2.25
C ARG A 67 11.65 12.52 1.91
N MET A 68 12.03 13.06 0.76
CA MET A 68 11.57 14.38 0.31
C MET A 68 10.05 14.45 0.23
N LEU A 69 9.42 13.42 -0.34
CA LEU A 69 7.95 13.36 -0.44
C LEU A 69 7.29 13.26 0.94
N GLN A 70 7.88 12.51 1.88
CA GLN A 70 7.39 12.45 3.25
C GLN A 70 7.48 13.82 3.94
N ASP A 71 8.58 14.54 3.77
CA ASP A 71 8.75 15.88 4.34
C ASP A 71 7.76 16.88 3.74
N CYS A 72 7.55 16.85 2.42
CA CYS A 72 6.49 17.61 1.77
C CYS A 72 5.10 17.27 2.34
N MET A 73 4.78 15.99 2.49
CA MET A 73 3.48 15.57 3.03
C MET A 73 3.29 15.95 4.50
N ARG A 74 4.34 16.10 5.31
CA ARG A 74 4.25 16.61 6.69
C ARG A 74 3.85 18.08 6.74
N LEU A 75 4.28 18.86 5.76
CA LEU A 75 3.95 20.29 5.64
C LEU A 75 2.53 20.51 5.04
N PHE A 76 1.96 19.50 4.42
CA PHE A 76 0.66 19.59 3.78
C PHE A 76 -0.43 19.02 4.68
N ALA A 77 -1.46 19.82 4.97
CA ALA A 77 -2.57 19.40 5.84
C ALA A 77 -3.56 18.42 5.15
N GLY A 78 -3.53 18.32 3.83
CA GLY A 78 -4.48 17.55 3.03
C GLY A 78 -3.90 16.26 2.43
N PRO A 79 -4.73 15.50 1.72
CA PRO A 79 -4.32 14.33 0.94
C PRO A 79 -3.49 14.76 -0.28
N VAL A 80 -2.61 13.86 -0.72
CA VAL A 80 -1.84 14.03 -1.95
C VAL A 80 -2.20 12.90 -2.90
N VAL A 81 -2.58 13.25 -4.13
CA VAL A 81 -2.81 12.28 -5.20
C VAL A 81 -1.50 12.04 -5.94
N LEU A 82 -1.09 10.78 -6.03
CA LEU A 82 0.09 10.36 -6.78
C LEU A 82 -0.33 9.86 -8.15
N ALA A 83 0.12 10.54 -9.20
CA ALA A 83 -0.11 10.15 -10.58
C ALA A 83 1.20 9.71 -11.25
N GLU A 84 1.10 8.82 -12.24
CA GLU A 84 2.24 8.43 -13.06
C GLU A 84 2.28 9.29 -14.33
N PRO A 85 3.39 9.95 -14.61
CA PRO A 85 3.48 10.79 -15.79
C PRO A 85 3.49 9.94 -17.07
N GLY A 86 2.62 10.26 -18.01
CA GLY A 86 2.70 9.83 -19.41
C GLY A 86 2.37 8.39 -19.74
N GLY A 87 1.65 7.64 -18.89
CA GLY A 87 1.15 6.29 -19.20
C GLY A 87 2.22 5.23 -19.56
N SER A 88 3.50 5.52 -19.33
CA SER A 88 4.62 4.62 -19.62
C SER A 88 4.77 3.55 -18.55
N THR A 89 5.05 2.33 -18.97
CA THR A 89 5.33 1.20 -18.05
C THR A 89 6.66 1.34 -17.30
N LYS A 90 7.56 2.21 -17.78
CA LYS A 90 8.86 2.44 -17.16
C LYS A 90 8.87 3.80 -16.45
N PRO A 91 9.27 3.87 -15.16
CA PRO A 91 9.41 5.13 -14.47
C PRO A 91 10.50 6.00 -15.14
N PRO A 92 10.36 7.34 -15.14
CA PRO A 92 11.43 8.23 -15.59
C PRO A 92 12.63 8.08 -14.64
N LYS A 93 13.83 8.03 -15.20
CA LYS A 93 15.07 7.87 -14.40
C LYS A 93 15.65 9.20 -13.93
N THR A 94 15.38 10.25 -14.67
CA THR A 94 15.90 11.60 -14.41
C THR A 94 14.79 12.64 -14.48
N VAL A 95 15.03 13.81 -13.87
CA VAL A 95 14.11 14.94 -13.99
C VAL A 95 13.96 15.38 -15.44
N ALA A 96 15.04 15.31 -16.25
CA ALA A 96 14.96 15.62 -17.67
C ALA A 96 13.99 14.69 -18.43
N ASP A 97 13.98 13.38 -18.10
CA ASP A 97 13.02 12.44 -18.66
C ASP A 97 11.58 12.74 -18.21
N LEU A 98 11.43 13.15 -16.95
CA LEU A 98 10.14 13.56 -16.40
C LEU A 98 9.61 14.83 -17.10
N MET A 99 10.46 15.86 -17.23
CA MET A 99 10.11 17.11 -17.92
C MET A 99 9.62 16.86 -19.34
N LYS A 100 10.35 16.06 -20.14
CA LYS A 100 9.92 15.67 -21.49
C LYS A 100 8.54 15.01 -21.54
N ARG A 101 8.20 14.23 -20.52
CA ARG A 101 6.88 13.58 -20.45
C ARG A 101 5.75 14.54 -20.05
N CYS A 102 6.10 15.62 -19.37
CA CYS A 102 5.16 16.61 -18.85
C CYS A 102 5.03 17.85 -19.74
N GLU A 103 5.80 17.97 -20.84
CA GLU A 103 5.87 19.15 -21.72
C GLU A 103 4.51 19.67 -22.22
N GLN A 104 3.48 18.82 -22.24
CA GLN A 104 2.13 19.24 -22.67
C GLN A 104 1.31 19.93 -21.56
N ASN A 105 1.77 19.95 -20.30
CA ASN A 105 1.02 20.45 -19.14
C ASN A 105 1.75 21.56 -18.36
N GLU A 106 2.52 22.39 -19.02
CA GLU A 106 3.55 23.29 -18.46
C GLU A 106 3.09 24.36 -17.46
N LYS A 107 1.81 24.60 -17.26
CA LYS A 107 1.36 25.87 -16.64
C LYS A 107 1.51 25.97 -15.12
N SER A 108 1.87 24.92 -14.37
CA SER A 108 2.00 24.99 -12.91
C SER A 108 2.74 23.82 -12.29
N MET A 109 3.80 23.32 -12.91
CA MET A 109 4.57 22.19 -12.37
C MET A 109 5.82 22.67 -11.64
N LEU A 110 6.00 22.18 -10.42
CA LEU A 110 7.25 22.26 -9.66
C LEU A 110 8.00 20.94 -9.80
N PHE A 111 9.22 20.99 -10.31
CA PHE A 111 10.10 19.83 -10.38
C PHE A 111 11.06 19.84 -9.18
N ILE A 112 11.11 18.72 -8.48
CA ILE A 112 12.02 18.53 -7.35
C ILE A 112 12.99 17.43 -7.75
N ASP A 113 14.27 17.74 -7.80
CA ASP A 113 15.35 16.82 -8.10
C ASP A 113 16.17 16.55 -6.85
N ASP A 114 16.16 15.32 -6.37
CA ASP A 114 17.01 14.86 -5.27
C ASP A 114 17.99 13.75 -5.73
N GLY A 115 18.24 13.67 -7.03
CA GLY A 115 19.18 12.77 -7.65
C GLY A 115 18.56 11.52 -8.26
N MET A 116 19.40 10.51 -8.51
CA MET A 116 18.94 9.26 -9.14
C MET A 116 18.08 8.44 -8.20
N GLN A 117 16.97 7.94 -8.74
CA GLN A 117 16.08 7.04 -7.99
C GLN A 117 16.81 5.76 -7.59
N SER A 118 16.75 5.43 -6.32
CA SER A 118 17.30 4.17 -5.77
C SER A 118 16.49 2.93 -6.22
N ILE A 119 15.18 3.09 -6.42
CA ILE A 119 14.27 2.04 -6.86
C ILE A 119 13.93 2.29 -8.32
N GLN A 120 14.45 1.44 -9.21
CA GLN A 120 14.22 1.55 -10.66
C GLN A 120 13.02 0.72 -11.15
N GLU A 121 12.51 -0.18 -10.30
CA GLU A 121 11.37 -1.03 -10.63
C GLU A 121 10.04 -0.31 -10.38
N PRO A 122 9.02 -0.60 -11.18
CA PRO A 122 7.67 -0.09 -10.92
C PRO A 122 7.17 -0.51 -9.55
N VAL A 123 6.53 0.41 -8.85
CA VAL A 123 5.89 0.16 -7.56
C VAL A 123 4.96 -1.03 -7.65
N SER A 124 5.13 -2.00 -6.74
CA SER A 124 4.22 -3.12 -6.64
C SER A 124 2.83 -2.65 -6.23
N THR A 125 1.82 -3.09 -6.95
CA THR A 125 0.41 -2.81 -6.64
C THR A 125 -0.31 -4.11 -6.42
N ILE A 126 -0.92 -4.26 -5.25
CA ILE A 126 -1.73 -5.41 -4.88
C ILE A 126 -3.17 -5.00 -4.65
N GLU A 127 -4.10 -5.86 -4.98
CA GLU A 127 -5.51 -5.76 -4.63
C GLU A 127 -5.79 -6.68 -3.45
N ILE A 128 -6.34 -6.15 -2.38
CA ILE A 128 -6.75 -6.93 -1.22
C ILE A 128 -8.16 -7.46 -1.47
N GLN A 129 -8.30 -8.78 -1.34
CA GLN A 129 -9.56 -9.50 -1.50
C GLN A 129 -9.99 -10.12 -0.15
N ASN A 130 -11.21 -10.60 -0.06
CA ASN A 130 -11.73 -11.20 1.18
C ASN A 130 -10.91 -12.40 1.67
N THR A 131 -10.36 -13.20 0.75
CA THR A 131 -9.64 -14.44 1.05
C THR A 131 -8.13 -14.36 0.78
N GLY A 132 -7.61 -13.19 0.40
CA GLY A 132 -6.19 -13.06 0.08
C GLY A 132 -5.87 -11.77 -0.65
N PHE A 133 -4.88 -11.83 -1.52
CA PHE A 133 -4.48 -10.69 -2.34
C PHE A 133 -4.14 -11.13 -3.78
N ARG A 134 -4.23 -10.20 -4.70
CA ARG A 134 -3.81 -10.35 -6.10
C ARG A 134 -2.80 -9.28 -6.46
N VAL A 135 -1.69 -9.68 -7.09
CA VAL A 135 -0.73 -8.71 -7.67
C VAL A 135 -1.31 -8.18 -8.97
N ILE A 136 -1.47 -6.85 -9.07
CA ILE A 136 -1.95 -6.17 -10.27
C ILE A 136 -0.78 -5.83 -11.17
N ARG A 137 0.29 -5.25 -10.60
CA ARG A 137 1.49 -4.86 -11.35
C ARG A 137 2.68 -4.59 -10.43
N GLY A 138 3.85 -4.43 -11.04
CA GLY A 138 5.08 -4.05 -10.37
C GLY A 138 5.88 -5.27 -9.90
N ASN A 139 7.19 -5.08 -9.79
CA ASN A 139 8.15 -6.13 -9.45
C ASN A 139 9.07 -5.72 -8.30
N THR A 140 8.78 -4.62 -7.60
CA THR A 140 9.59 -4.17 -6.45
C THR A 140 9.58 -5.20 -5.32
N PHE A 141 8.46 -5.90 -5.15
CA PHE A 141 8.34 -7.07 -4.28
C PHE A 141 8.13 -8.32 -5.12
N SER A 142 8.85 -9.39 -4.82
CA SER A 142 8.58 -10.71 -5.38
C SER A 142 7.27 -11.29 -4.86
N LYS A 143 6.74 -12.28 -5.55
CA LYS A 143 5.52 -12.96 -5.11
C LYS A 143 5.71 -13.67 -3.77
N GLU A 144 6.89 -14.24 -3.55
CA GLU A 144 7.28 -14.93 -2.34
C GLU A 144 7.32 -13.98 -1.14
N GLU A 145 7.94 -12.80 -1.28
CA GLU A 145 7.96 -11.77 -0.24
C GLU A 145 6.55 -11.32 0.12
N LEU A 146 5.69 -11.08 -0.87
CA LEU A 146 4.30 -10.70 -0.62
C LEU A 146 3.51 -11.84 0.07
N GLN A 147 3.77 -13.10 -0.27
CA GLN A 147 3.16 -14.24 0.39
C GLN A 147 3.61 -14.37 1.85
N ASP A 148 4.88 -14.11 2.14
CA ASP A 148 5.42 -14.12 3.50
C ASP A 148 4.79 -13.01 4.36
N VAL A 149 4.63 -11.81 3.83
CA VAL A 149 3.87 -10.73 4.49
C VAL A 149 2.41 -11.14 4.74
N ALA A 150 1.78 -11.81 3.79
CA ALA A 150 0.38 -12.24 3.91
C ALA A 150 0.20 -13.36 4.95
N ARG A 151 1.25 -14.14 5.22
CA ARG A 151 1.18 -15.30 6.13
C ARG A 151 0.98 -14.87 7.58
N LEU A 152 0.02 -15.47 8.24
CA LEU A 152 -0.16 -15.32 9.68
C LEU A 152 0.68 -16.37 10.42
N THR A 153 1.66 -15.91 11.16
CA THR A 153 2.46 -16.79 12.05
C THR A 153 1.95 -16.68 13.47
N VAL A 154 1.58 -17.80 14.06
CA VAL A 154 1.17 -17.90 15.47
C VAL A 154 2.27 -18.61 16.24
N LEU A 155 2.87 -17.93 17.22
CA LEU A 155 3.93 -18.47 18.07
C LEU A 155 3.37 -18.79 19.46
N PHE A 156 3.46 -20.06 19.86
CA PHE A 156 3.13 -20.51 21.22
C PHE A 156 4.40 -20.52 22.06
N VAL A 157 4.42 -19.75 23.14
CA VAL A 157 5.58 -19.59 24.02
C VAL A 157 5.25 -20.09 25.41
N CYS A 158 6.15 -20.87 26.00
CA CYS A 158 6.11 -21.24 27.41
C CYS A 158 7.54 -21.39 27.96
N THR A 159 7.70 -21.58 29.26
CA THR A 159 9.01 -21.60 29.93
C THR A 159 9.96 -22.69 29.42
N GLY A 160 9.47 -23.89 29.10
CA GLY A 160 10.32 -25.02 28.72
C GLY A 160 10.00 -25.65 27.37
N ASN A 161 8.96 -25.20 26.69
CA ASN A 161 8.46 -25.76 25.40
C ASN A 161 8.32 -27.30 25.40
N THR A 162 8.03 -27.91 26.53
CA THR A 162 7.92 -29.37 26.68
C THR A 162 6.47 -29.87 26.75
N CYS A 163 5.58 -29.10 27.36
CA CYS A 163 4.19 -29.52 27.57
C CYS A 163 3.17 -28.50 27.07
N ARG A 164 3.19 -27.27 27.63
CA ARG A 164 2.11 -26.28 27.39
C ARG A 164 2.07 -25.77 25.97
N SER A 165 3.18 -25.32 25.41
CA SER A 165 3.22 -24.81 24.02
C SER A 165 2.94 -25.89 23.00
N PRO A 166 3.53 -27.11 23.05
CA PRO A 166 3.18 -28.18 22.12
C PRO A 166 1.70 -28.59 22.17
N MET A 167 1.09 -28.65 23.40
CA MET A 167 -0.34 -28.93 23.51
C MET A 167 -1.20 -27.81 22.89
N ALA A 168 -0.86 -26.55 23.18
CA ALA A 168 -1.58 -25.41 22.61
C ALA A 168 -1.49 -25.39 21.08
N GLU A 169 -0.32 -25.66 20.52
CA GLU A 169 -0.10 -25.77 19.08
C GLU A 169 -0.96 -26.89 18.47
N ALA A 170 -0.95 -28.09 19.05
CA ALA A 170 -1.73 -29.21 18.56
C ALA A 170 -3.23 -28.95 18.59
N LEU A 171 -3.74 -28.33 19.68
CA LEU A 171 -5.15 -27.94 19.79
C LEU A 171 -5.51 -26.86 18.78
N PHE A 172 -4.64 -25.89 18.57
CA PHE A 172 -4.85 -24.82 17.58
C PHE A 172 -4.91 -25.39 16.17
N ARG A 173 -3.95 -26.24 15.78
CA ARG A 173 -3.95 -26.94 14.47
C ARG A 173 -5.23 -27.73 14.25
N LYS A 174 -5.68 -28.49 15.26
CA LYS A 174 -6.93 -29.25 15.20
C LYS A 174 -8.14 -28.34 14.99
N LYS A 175 -8.21 -27.23 15.72
CA LYS A 175 -9.34 -26.29 15.61
C LYS A 175 -9.37 -25.54 14.28
N ILE A 176 -8.23 -25.15 13.74
CA ILE A 176 -8.16 -24.51 12.42
C ILE A 176 -8.58 -25.50 11.33
N ALA A 177 -8.07 -26.74 11.37
CA ALA A 177 -8.45 -27.76 10.37
C ALA A 177 -9.94 -28.11 10.37
N GLN A 178 -10.67 -27.79 11.44
CA GLN A 178 -12.12 -27.99 11.52
C GLN A 178 -12.94 -26.80 10.99
N LYS A 179 -12.29 -25.63 10.77
CA LYS A 179 -12.97 -24.39 10.34
C LYS A 179 -12.64 -23.96 8.91
N LEU A 180 -11.59 -24.54 8.31
CA LEU A 180 -11.20 -24.39 6.92
C LEU A 180 -11.73 -25.55 6.06
#